data_ff78568fd006fbf1607ebae5a1af9850
#
_entry.id   ff78568fd006fbf1607ebae5a1af9850
#
_cell.length_a   1.000
_cell.length_b   1.000
_cell.length_c   1.000
_cell.angle_alpha   90.00
_cell.angle_beta   90.00
_cell.angle_gamma   90.00
#
_symmetry.space_group_name_H-M   'P 1'
#
loop_
_entity.id
_entity.type
_entity.pdbx_description
1 polymer ?
#
loop_
_entity_poly.entity_id
_entity_poly.type
_entity_poly.pdbx_seq_one_letter_code
_entity_poly.pdbx_strand_id
1 'polypeptide(L)'
;EAFLLAKEIHTDYVEGAYISDTSVSKVGKMEYLQGNLYQLIMEVTKDEPDMEVMEQIVTRDAALTYALLKMANSAYFSAKHRTASVRQAIMRVGINQLKQWVYLLSFRKEESGTEELMKTSFMRANFAAALVKKMGHFPIAPADAYLMGMFSTLECMIDATMEEILNEIPIVEEVKKALISGEGEAGTLYHLILAYERADWTEIKKLSDELGLQTNVMAQIYMECVEEVSEIWENIVAKA
;
A
#
# COMPACT_ATOMS: atom_id res chain seq x y z
N GLU A 1 -2.67 25.34 -2.69
CA GLU A 1 -2.37 26.70 -2.15
C GLU A 1 -2.36 26.70 -0.62
N ALA A 2 -3.42 26.24 0.08
CA ALA A 2 -3.48 26.25 1.55
C ALA A 2 -2.38 25.42 2.22
N PHE A 3 -2.00 24.29 1.67
CA PHE A 3 -0.92 23.44 2.20
C PHE A 3 0.47 24.07 2.00
N LEU A 4 0.71 24.70 0.86
CA LEU A 4 1.96 25.42 0.63
C LEU A 4 2.09 26.59 1.59
N LEU A 5 1.00 27.30 1.85
CA LEU A 5 0.95 28.38 2.84
C LEU A 5 1.19 27.84 4.27
N ALA A 6 0.55 26.72 4.63
CA ALA A 6 0.76 26.07 5.93
C ALA A 6 2.23 25.67 6.15
N LYS A 7 2.90 25.19 5.09
CA LYS A 7 4.32 24.85 5.11
C LYS A 7 5.22 26.10 5.26
N GLU A 8 4.86 27.19 4.59
CA GLU A 8 5.58 28.47 4.71
C GLU A 8 5.49 29.10 6.11
N ILE A 9 4.33 28.96 6.78
CA ILE A 9 4.11 29.48 8.14
C ILE A 9 4.49 28.49 9.24
N HIS A 10 5.14 27.37 8.87
CA HIS A 10 5.64 26.33 9.81
C HIS A 10 4.58 25.81 10.78
N THR A 11 3.39 25.42 10.28
CA THR A 11 2.38 24.76 11.12
C THR A 11 2.82 23.35 11.48
N ASP A 12 2.60 22.92 12.73
CA ASP A 12 2.95 21.59 13.21
C ASP A 12 2.00 20.51 12.68
N TYR A 13 0.74 20.88 12.40
CA TYR A 13 -0.31 19.97 11.94
C TYR A 13 -1.15 20.61 10.85
N VAL A 14 -1.52 19.80 9.83
CA VAL A 14 -2.45 20.20 8.77
C VAL A 14 -3.50 19.09 8.62
N GLU A 15 -4.78 19.45 8.67
CA GLU A 15 -5.90 18.53 8.49
C GLU A 15 -6.75 18.97 7.29
N GLY A 16 -7.22 18.00 6.50
CA GLY A 16 -8.18 18.22 5.42
C GLY A 16 -8.14 17.18 4.32
N ALA A 17 -9.24 17.07 3.57
CA ALA A 17 -9.38 16.19 2.40
C ALA A 17 -8.35 16.44 1.28
N TYR A 18 -7.65 17.54 1.36
CA TYR A 18 -6.59 17.97 0.48
C TYR A 18 -5.46 16.93 0.32
N ILE A 19 -5.13 16.14 1.36
CA ILE A 19 -4.08 15.13 1.32
C ILE A 19 -4.48 13.96 0.41
N SER A 20 -5.77 13.68 0.33
CA SER A 20 -6.36 12.63 -0.52
C SER A 20 -7.00 13.16 -1.80
N ASP A 21 -6.87 14.47 -2.09
CA ASP A 21 -7.46 15.10 -3.27
C ASP A 21 -6.55 14.90 -4.49
N THR A 22 -7.12 14.34 -5.56
CA THR A 22 -6.46 14.08 -6.85
C THR A 22 -5.93 15.32 -7.55
N SER A 23 -6.24 16.52 -7.07
CA SER A 23 -5.72 17.80 -7.59
C SER A 23 -4.26 18.10 -7.16
N VAL A 24 -3.69 17.32 -6.26
CA VAL A 24 -2.28 17.47 -5.84
C VAL A 24 -1.38 16.97 -6.98
N SER A 25 -0.60 17.86 -7.52
CA SER A 25 0.31 17.79 -8.66
C SER A 25 0.67 16.35 -9.08
N LYS A 26 0.22 15.97 -10.29
CA LYS A 26 0.62 14.75 -10.99
C LYS A 26 2.15 14.73 -11.09
N VAL A 27 2.76 13.79 -10.41
CA VAL A 27 4.18 13.47 -10.51
C VAL A 27 4.34 12.51 -11.67
N GLY A 28 5.13 12.86 -12.64
CA GLY A 28 5.26 12.27 -13.96
C GLY A 28 5.24 10.72 -14.07
N LYS A 29 5.22 10.19 -15.31
CA LYS A 29 5.09 8.74 -15.60
C LYS A 29 5.91 7.86 -14.67
N MET A 30 5.32 6.71 -14.32
CA MET A 30 5.91 5.63 -13.51
C MET A 30 7.21 5.06 -14.09
N GLU A 31 8.27 5.85 -14.16
CA GLU A 31 9.60 5.39 -14.56
C GLU A 31 10.21 4.37 -13.57
N TYR A 32 9.67 4.30 -12.35
CA TYR A 32 10.14 3.40 -11.29
C TYR A 32 9.73 1.95 -11.46
N LEU A 33 8.63 1.64 -12.13
CA LEU A 33 8.21 0.28 -12.40
C LEU A 33 8.99 -0.32 -13.56
N GLN A 34 9.85 0.48 -14.21
CA GLN A 34 10.74 -0.02 -15.24
C GLN A 34 11.97 -0.66 -14.57
N GLY A 35 12.34 -1.83 -15.04
CA GLY A 35 13.53 -2.53 -14.56
C GLY A 35 13.31 -3.49 -13.40
N ASN A 36 14.29 -3.56 -12.49
CA ASN A 36 14.35 -4.60 -11.46
C ASN A 36 13.19 -4.55 -10.45
N LEU A 37 12.74 -3.34 -10.05
CA LEU A 37 11.64 -3.22 -9.10
C LEU A 37 10.33 -3.75 -9.69
N TYR A 38 10.03 -3.41 -10.96
CA TYR A 38 8.87 -3.94 -11.66
C TYR A 38 8.92 -5.47 -11.77
N GLN A 39 10.07 -6.02 -12.16
CA GLN A 39 10.24 -7.47 -12.23
C GLN A 39 10.05 -8.13 -10.86
N LEU A 40 10.51 -7.49 -9.79
CA LEU A 40 10.33 -8.01 -8.44
C LEU A 40 8.85 -7.97 -8.00
N ILE A 41 8.12 -6.89 -8.34
CA ILE A 41 6.66 -6.82 -8.13
C ILE A 41 5.97 -7.98 -8.83
N MET A 42 6.27 -8.18 -10.12
CA MET A 42 5.68 -9.26 -10.92
C MET A 42 5.97 -10.63 -10.31
N GLU A 43 7.17 -10.85 -9.80
CA GLU A 43 7.57 -12.14 -9.21
C GLU A 43 6.87 -12.39 -7.88
N VAL A 44 6.86 -11.42 -6.96
CA VAL A 44 6.25 -11.58 -5.63
C VAL A 44 4.72 -11.67 -5.66
N THR A 45 4.08 -11.31 -6.77
CA THR A 45 2.62 -11.39 -6.94
C THR A 45 2.12 -12.70 -7.50
N LYS A 46 3.00 -13.57 -7.98
CA LYS A 46 2.63 -14.92 -8.43
C LYS A 46 2.02 -15.74 -7.30
N ASP A 47 1.20 -16.72 -7.63
CA ASP A 47 0.67 -17.67 -6.65
C ASP A 47 1.80 -18.48 -6.00
N GLU A 48 2.82 -18.83 -6.77
CA GLU A 48 4.04 -19.50 -6.32
C GLU A 48 5.26 -18.65 -6.74
N PRO A 49 5.68 -17.67 -5.91
CA PRO A 49 6.86 -16.84 -6.19
C PRO A 49 8.14 -17.68 -6.17
N ASP A 50 8.98 -17.54 -7.18
CA ASP A 50 10.26 -18.24 -7.27
C ASP A 50 11.35 -17.49 -6.48
N MET A 51 11.85 -18.14 -5.43
CA MET A 51 12.89 -17.61 -4.55
C MET A 51 14.19 -17.28 -5.31
N GLU A 52 14.57 -18.11 -6.28
CA GLU A 52 15.80 -17.93 -7.04
C GLU A 52 15.69 -16.73 -7.98
N VAL A 53 14.53 -16.57 -8.63
CA VAL A 53 14.24 -15.42 -9.49
C VAL A 53 14.24 -14.12 -8.68
N MET A 54 13.61 -14.11 -7.51
CA MET A 54 13.63 -12.94 -6.62
C MET A 54 15.04 -12.59 -6.16
N GLU A 55 15.84 -13.59 -5.76
CA GLU A 55 17.24 -13.41 -5.38
C GLU A 55 18.04 -12.79 -6.54
N GLN A 56 17.89 -13.33 -7.75
CA GLN A 56 18.57 -12.83 -8.94
C GLN A 56 18.16 -11.38 -9.26
N ILE A 57 16.89 -11.03 -9.12
CA ILE A 57 16.41 -9.66 -9.37
C ILE A 57 17.01 -8.68 -8.37
N VAL A 58 17.01 -9.03 -7.09
CA VAL A 58 17.51 -8.14 -6.03
C VAL A 58 19.02 -8.01 -6.09
N THR A 59 19.76 -9.10 -6.32
CA THR A 59 21.25 -9.07 -6.33
C THR A 59 21.85 -8.26 -7.46
N ARG A 60 21.14 -8.07 -8.58
CA ARG A 60 21.61 -7.21 -9.68
C ARG A 60 21.49 -5.72 -9.40
N ASP A 61 20.81 -5.33 -8.32
CA ASP A 61 20.52 -3.95 -7.97
C ASP A 61 21.06 -3.64 -6.57
N ALA A 62 22.10 -2.80 -6.51
CA ALA A 62 22.76 -2.46 -5.27
C ALA A 62 21.83 -1.74 -4.28
N ALA A 63 20.90 -0.90 -4.77
CA ALA A 63 19.96 -0.17 -3.94
C ALA A 63 18.91 -1.11 -3.35
N LEU A 64 18.35 -2.01 -4.17
CA LEU A 64 17.41 -3.04 -3.68
C LEU A 64 18.08 -3.99 -2.70
N THR A 65 19.30 -4.45 -2.99
CA THR A 65 20.09 -5.30 -2.08
C THR A 65 20.30 -4.63 -0.74
N TYR A 66 20.78 -3.38 -0.74
CA TYR A 66 21.02 -2.63 0.49
C TYR A 66 19.73 -2.44 1.29
N ALA A 67 18.66 -2.00 0.65
CA ALA A 67 17.40 -1.74 1.30
C ALA A 67 16.76 -3.01 1.90
N LEU A 68 16.82 -4.15 1.19
CA LEU A 68 16.35 -5.44 1.70
C LEU A 68 17.17 -5.91 2.90
N LEU A 69 18.52 -5.85 2.82
CA LEU A 69 19.39 -6.25 3.92
C LEU A 69 19.18 -5.37 5.16
N LYS A 70 19.00 -4.05 4.96
CA LYS A 70 18.71 -3.10 6.03
C LYS A 70 17.39 -3.44 6.72
N MET A 71 16.33 -3.71 5.94
CA MET A 71 15.03 -4.13 6.46
C MET A 71 15.13 -5.44 7.26
N ALA A 72 15.73 -6.48 6.67
CA ALA A 72 15.86 -7.81 7.28
C ALA A 72 16.69 -7.80 8.59
N ASN A 73 17.57 -6.82 8.75
CA ASN A 73 18.41 -6.63 9.94
C ASN A 73 17.85 -5.60 10.93
N SER A 74 16.67 -5.05 10.67
CA SER A 74 16.00 -4.13 11.59
C SER A 74 15.49 -4.84 12.86
N ALA A 75 15.23 -4.08 13.91
CA ALA A 75 14.71 -4.61 15.17
C ALA A 75 13.34 -5.29 15.01
N TYR A 76 12.55 -4.88 14.04
CA TYR A 76 11.23 -5.46 13.73
C TYR A 76 11.32 -6.95 13.40
N PHE A 77 12.35 -7.39 12.66
CA PHE A 77 12.55 -8.80 12.32
C PHE A 77 13.38 -9.59 13.35
N SER A 78 13.56 -9.05 14.56
CA SER A 78 14.15 -9.70 15.75
C SER A 78 15.45 -10.49 15.47
N ALA A 79 16.35 -9.92 14.68
CA ALA A 79 17.55 -10.61 14.23
C ALA A 79 18.57 -10.79 15.35
N LYS A 80 18.63 -11.97 15.98
CA LYS A 80 19.75 -12.35 16.86
C LYS A 80 21.09 -12.37 16.12
N HIS A 81 21.08 -12.65 14.81
CA HIS A 81 22.24 -12.66 13.95
C HIS A 81 21.95 -11.84 12.70
N ARG A 82 22.85 -10.94 12.33
CA ARG A 82 22.74 -10.17 11.09
C ARG A 82 22.92 -11.10 9.89
N THR A 83 22.18 -10.82 8.81
CA THR A 83 22.37 -11.50 7.52
C THR A 83 22.95 -10.53 6.49
N ALA A 84 23.91 -11.03 5.73
CA ALA A 84 24.48 -10.36 4.54
C ALA A 84 24.05 -11.04 3.24
N SER A 85 23.25 -12.13 3.30
CA SER A 85 22.74 -12.87 2.15
C SER A 85 21.35 -12.40 1.78
N VAL A 86 21.13 -12.05 0.50
CA VAL A 86 19.83 -11.68 -0.06
C VAL A 86 18.81 -12.81 0.16
N ARG A 87 19.19 -14.05 -0.13
CA ARG A 87 18.33 -15.23 0.07
C ARG A 87 17.88 -15.37 1.52
N GLN A 88 18.81 -15.24 2.46
CA GLN A 88 18.47 -15.29 3.90
C GLN A 88 17.60 -14.10 4.32
N ALA A 89 17.82 -12.92 3.73
CA ALA A 89 16.99 -11.74 3.99
C ALA A 89 15.55 -11.97 3.50
N ILE A 90 15.34 -12.49 2.29
CA ILE A 90 14.01 -12.82 1.76
C ILE A 90 13.33 -13.87 2.66
N MET A 91 14.03 -14.93 3.04
CA MET A 91 13.47 -15.97 3.94
C MET A 91 13.08 -15.40 5.31
N ARG A 92 13.87 -14.49 5.85
CA ARG A 92 13.62 -13.87 7.16
C ARG A 92 12.43 -12.92 7.13
N VAL A 93 12.35 -12.08 6.12
CA VAL A 93 11.25 -11.14 5.91
C VAL A 93 9.96 -11.90 5.60
N GLY A 94 10.05 -12.95 4.80
CA GLY A 94 8.92 -13.71 4.29
C GLY A 94 8.28 -13.02 3.08
N ILE A 95 7.60 -13.83 2.26
CA ILE A 95 7.02 -13.38 0.98
C ILE A 95 5.99 -12.26 1.17
N ASN A 96 5.15 -12.35 2.20
CA ASN A 96 4.09 -11.36 2.42
C ASN A 96 4.66 -9.98 2.76
N GLN A 97 5.62 -9.90 3.68
CA GLN A 97 6.27 -8.64 4.03
C GLN A 97 7.15 -8.12 2.90
N LEU A 98 7.83 -9.02 2.18
CA LEU A 98 8.59 -8.64 0.99
C LEU A 98 7.68 -7.99 -0.07
N LYS A 99 6.50 -8.56 -0.31
CA LYS A 99 5.47 -8.02 -1.21
C LYS A 99 5.06 -6.61 -0.80
N GLN A 100 4.72 -6.41 0.47
CA GLN A 100 4.36 -5.10 1.01
C GLN A 100 5.50 -4.08 0.83
N TRP A 101 6.71 -4.47 1.19
CA TRP A 101 7.88 -3.62 1.07
C TRP A 101 8.20 -3.22 -0.37
N VAL A 102 8.11 -4.16 -1.31
CA VAL A 102 8.35 -3.89 -2.74
C VAL A 102 7.33 -2.88 -3.28
N TYR A 103 6.06 -2.99 -2.87
CA TYR A 103 5.05 -1.99 -3.23
C TYR A 103 5.36 -0.62 -2.63
N LEU A 104 5.79 -0.54 -1.36
CA LEU A 104 6.20 0.73 -0.76
C LEU A 104 7.34 1.38 -1.53
N LEU A 105 8.35 0.60 -1.94
CA LEU A 105 9.45 1.11 -2.74
C LEU A 105 8.99 1.67 -4.10
N SER A 106 7.96 1.10 -4.71
CA SER A 106 7.46 1.56 -6.00
C SER A 106 6.88 2.97 -5.95
N PHE A 107 6.49 3.46 -4.79
CA PHE A 107 5.96 4.80 -4.59
C PHE A 107 7.01 5.85 -4.19
N ARG A 108 8.26 5.43 -3.95
CA ARG A 108 9.29 6.31 -3.42
C ARG A 108 9.85 7.26 -4.48
N LYS A 109 9.36 8.52 -4.54
CA LYS A 109 9.98 9.65 -5.21
C LYS A 109 10.17 10.82 -4.25
N GLU A 110 11.28 11.55 -4.39
CA GLU A 110 11.74 12.62 -3.51
C GLU A 110 10.92 13.93 -3.57
N GLU A 111 9.66 13.92 -4.02
CA GLU A 111 8.86 15.12 -4.11
C GLU A 111 7.90 15.25 -2.92
N SER A 112 7.90 16.41 -2.30
CA SER A 112 7.06 16.75 -1.15
C SER A 112 5.56 16.57 -1.46
N GLY A 113 4.87 15.74 -0.67
CA GLY A 113 3.45 15.41 -0.82
C GLY A 113 3.19 13.95 -1.20
N THR A 114 4.20 13.23 -1.63
CA THR A 114 4.09 11.80 -1.98
C THR A 114 4.04 10.92 -0.72
N GLU A 115 4.66 11.36 0.36
CA GLU A 115 4.78 10.59 1.61
C GLU A 115 3.41 10.33 2.26
N GLU A 116 2.56 11.33 2.35
CA GLU A 116 1.19 11.20 2.88
C GLU A 116 0.32 10.30 2.01
N LEU A 117 0.45 10.41 0.68
CA LEU A 117 -0.26 9.53 -0.26
C LEU A 117 0.19 8.08 -0.11
N MET A 118 1.49 7.84 0.08
CA MET A 118 2.05 6.51 0.34
C MET A 118 1.51 5.94 1.65
N LYS A 119 1.50 6.73 2.72
CA LYS A 119 0.97 6.34 4.02
C LYS A 119 -0.52 6.04 3.93
N THR A 120 -1.29 6.87 3.22
CA THR A 120 -2.71 6.64 2.96
C THR A 120 -2.94 5.34 2.18
N SER A 121 -2.19 5.11 1.09
CA SER A 121 -2.26 3.86 0.33
C SER A 121 -1.98 2.64 1.19
N PHE A 122 -0.94 2.72 2.00
CA PHE A 122 -0.52 1.63 2.87
C PHE A 122 -1.55 1.35 3.98
N MET A 123 -2.14 2.41 4.54
CA MET A 123 -3.24 2.29 5.50
C MET A 123 -4.46 1.64 4.87
N ARG A 124 -4.88 2.08 3.67
CA ARG A 124 -6.00 1.48 2.92
C ARG A 124 -5.75 0.01 2.60
N ALA A 125 -4.53 -0.32 2.19
CA ALA A 125 -4.14 -1.68 1.86
C ALA A 125 -4.29 -2.63 3.05
N ASN A 126 -3.74 -2.26 4.21
CA ASN A 126 -3.81 -3.07 5.42
C ASN A 126 -5.25 -3.19 5.92
N PHE A 127 -6.00 -2.09 5.93
CA PHE A 127 -7.39 -2.08 6.38
C PHE A 127 -8.29 -2.92 5.48
N ALA A 128 -8.17 -2.79 4.14
CA ALA A 128 -8.90 -3.63 3.18
C ALA A 128 -8.62 -5.12 3.38
N ALA A 129 -7.34 -5.50 3.47
CA ALA A 129 -6.95 -6.89 3.67
C ALA A 129 -7.47 -7.47 5.00
N ALA A 130 -7.40 -6.69 6.08
CA ALA A 130 -7.87 -7.11 7.40
C ALA A 130 -9.40 -7.27 7.43
N LEU A 131 -10.15 -6.38 6.78
CA LEU A 131 -11.62 -6.51 6.64
C LEU A 131 -12.00 -7.77 5.86
N VAL A 132 -11.40 -8.02 4.70
CA VAL A 132 -11.65 -9.22 3.89
C VAL A 132 -11.30 -10.50 4.68
N LYS A 133 -10.17 -10.51 5.37
CA LYS A 133 -9.79 -11.63 6.25
C LYS A 133 -10.83 -11.88 7.35
N LYS A 134 -11.40 -10.82 7.90
CA LYS A 134 -12.43 -10.91 8.95
C LYS A 134 -13.76 -11.44 8.41
N MET A 135 -14.13 -11.05 7.19
CA MET A 135 -15.38 -11.53 6.55
C MET A 135 -15.33 -13.04 6.23
N GLY A 136 -14.15 -13.58 5.94
CA GLY A 136 -13.94 -15.01 5.67
C GLY A 136 -14.43 -15.48 4.29
N HIS A 137 -15.59 -15.02 3.83
CA HIS A 137 -16.13 -15.25 2.49
C HIS A 137 -16.30 -13.92 1.79
N PHE A 138 -15.44 -13.64 0.81
CA PHE A 138 -15.48 -12.42 0.02
C PHE A 138 -15.00 -12.72 -1.41
N PRO A 139 -15.48 -12.02 -2.45
CA PRO A 139 -15.15 -12.32 -3.85
C PRO A 139 -13.68 -12.22 -4.21
N ILE A 140 -12.90 -11.48 -3.42
CA ILE A 140 -11.45 -11.33 -3.59
C ILE A 140 -10.69 -11.84 -2.37
N ALA A 141 -9.46 -12.30 -2.57
CA ALA A 141 -8.59 -12.70 -1.48
C ALA A 141 -8.07 -11.48 -0.69
N PRO A 142 -7.67 -11.66 0.60
CA PRO A 142 -7.06 -10.55 1.36
C PRO A 142 -5.86 -9.90 0.66
N ALA A 143 -5.07 -10.68 -0.09
CA ALA A 143 -3.95 -10.15 -0.87
C ALA A 143 -4.40 -9.23 -2.01
N ASP A 144 -5.51 -9.54 -2.68
CA ASP A 144 -6.07 -8.70 -3.74
C ASP A 144 -6.70 -7.43 -3.16
N ALA A 145 -7.37 -7.53 -1.99
CA ALA A 145 -7.87 -6.37 -1.25
C ALA A 145 -6.74 -5.44 -0.81
N TYR A 146 -5.59 -6.01 -0.39
CA TYR A 146 -4.37 -5.25 -0.12
C TYR A 146 -3.94 -4.44 -1.35
N LEU A 147 -3.88 -5.07 -2.53
CA LEU A 147 -3.53 -4.40 -3.78
C LEU A 147 -4.54 -3.30 -4.15
N MET A 148 -5.83 -3.55 -3.92
CA MET A 148 -6.87 -2.54 -4.14
C MET A 148 -6.60 -1.27 -3.31
N GLY A 149 -6.36 -1.42 -2.01
CA GLY A 149 -6.02 -0.29 -1.14
C GLY A 149 -4.72 0.40 -1.55
N MET A 150 -3.67 -0.38 -1.84
CA MET A 150 -2.36 0.12 -2.24
C MET A 150 -2.43 0.95 -3.53
N PHE A 151 -3.18 0.52 -4.53
CA PHE A 151 -3.26 1.18 -5.83
C PHE A 151 -4.31 2.29 -5.91
N SER A 152 -5.10 2.47 -4.86
CA SER A 152 -6.19 3.45 -4.83
C SER A 152 -5.76 4.92 -4.97
N THR A 153 -4.49 5.22 -4.80
CA THR A 153 -3.93 6.59 -4.93
C THR A 153 -3.02 6.76 -6.14
N LEU A 154 -2.86 5.74 -6.98
CA LEU A 154 -1.90 5.79 -8.10
C LEU A 154 -2.17 6.91 -9.09
N GLU A 155 -3.44 7.22 -9.38
CA GLU A 155 -3.78 8.37 -10.24
C GLU A 155 -3.30 9.72 -9.67
N CYS A 156 -3.12 9.82 -8.35
CA CYS A 156 -2.56 11.01 -7.72
C CYS A 156 -1.05 11.12 -7.91
N MET A 157 -0.38 10.00 -8.19
CA MET A 157 1.08 9.88 -8.25
C MET A 157 1.61 9.78 -9.69
N ILE A 158 0.76 9.36 -10.63
CA ILE A 158 1.14 9.01 -12.00
C ILE A 158 0.29 9.82 -12.97
N ASP A 159 0.89 10.34 -14.03
CA ASP A 159 0.16 11.02 -15.11
C ASP A 159 -0.45 10.02 -16.10
N ALA A 160 -1.36 9.19 -15.59
CA ALA A 160 -2.12 8.20 -16.34
C ALA A 160 -3.45 7.93 -15.63
N THR A 161 -4.44 7.42 -16.36
CA THR A 161 -5.73 7.03 -15.78
C THR A 161 -5.59 5.71 -15.01
N MET A 162 -6.50 5.47 -14.05
CA MET A 162 -6.54 4.21 -13.30
C MET A 162 -6.64 3.00 -14.25
N GLU A 163 -7.41 3.11 -15.31
CA GLU A 163 -7.55 2.06 -16.31
C GLU A 163 -6.23 1.75 -17.02
N GLU A 164 -5.49 2.77 -17.47
CA GLU A 164 -4.17 2.59 -18.08
C GLU A 164 -3.19 1.93 -17.11
N ILE A 165 -3.14 2.41 -15.87
CA ILE A 165 -2.26 1.86 -14.81
C ILE A 165 -2.56 0.40 -14.55
N LEU A 166 -3.83 0.05 -14.33
CA LEU A 166 -4.24 -1.30 -13.95
C LEU A 166 -4.15 -2.31 -15.12
N ASN A 167 -4.07 -1.84 -16.36
CA ASN A 167 -3.83 -2.71 -17.52
C ASN A 167 -2.37 -3.15 -17.64
N GLU A 168 -1.43 -2.44 -17.00
CA GLU A 168 0.01 -2.78 -16.99
C GLU A 168 0.40 -3.78 -15.90
N ILE A 169 -0.50 -4.10 -14.96
CA ILE A 169 -0.22 -4.95 -13.81
C ILE A 169 -1.19 -6.13 -13.71
N PRO A 170 -0.73 -7.31 -13.26
CA PRO A 170 -1.59 -8.47 -13.07
C PRO A 170 -2.45 -8.29 -11.82
N ILE A 171 -3.67 -7.86 -12.00
CA ILE A 171 -4.65 -7.68 -10.93
C ILE A 171 -5.97 -8.32 -11.32
N VAL A 172 -6.70 -8.87 -10.33
CA VAL A 172 -7.98 -9.52 -10.59
C VAL A 172 -9.03 -8.52 -11.05
N GLU A 173 -9.96 -8.99 -11.88
CA GLU A 173 -10.96 -8.13 -12.56
C GLU A 173 -11.88 -7.41 -11.58
N GLU A 174 -12.20 -8.04 -10.45
CA GLU A 174 -13.01 -7.47 -9.37
C GLU A 174 -12.35 -6.22 -8.77
N VAL A 175 -11.03 -6.25 -8.58
CA VAL A 175 -10.26 -5.09 -8.10
C VAL A 175 -10.19 -3.99 -9.15
N LYS A 176 -10.03 -4.34 -10.44
CA LYS A 176 -10.07 -3.36 -11.53
C LYS A 176 -11.40 -2.61 -11.53
N LYS A 177 -12.52 -3.33 -11.50
CA LYS A 177 -13.86 -2.74 -11.45
C LYS A 177 -14.05 -1.87 -10.22
N ALA A 178 -13.60 -2.34 -9.05
CA ALA A 178 -13.69 -1.57 -7.82
C ALA A 178 -12.97 -0.22 -7.92
N LEU A 179 -11.76 -0.19 -8.48
CA LEU A 179 -10.94 1.03 -8.57
C LEU A 179 -11.35 1.95 -9.72
N ILE A 180 -11.82 1.41 -10.85
CA ILE A 180 -12.19 2.19 -12.02
C ILE A 180 -13.62 2.74 -11.93
N SER A 181 -14.58 1.88 -11.57
CA SER A 181 -16.01 2.23 -11.57
C SER A 181 -16.70 2.16 -10.21
N GLY A 182 -16.03 1.64 -9.17
CA GLY A 182 -16.61 1.44 -7.85
C GLY A 182 -17.65 0.31 -7.79
N GLU A 183 -17.69 -0.58 -8.78
CA GLU A 183 -18.71 -1.61 -8.92
C GLU A 183 -18.36 -2.90 -8.17
N GLY A 184 -19.41 -3.68 -7.84
CA GLY A 184 -19.33 -4.97 -7.18
C GLY A 184 -19.03 -4.88 -5.67
N GLU A 185 -18.98 -6.03 -5.00
CA GLU A 185 -18.74 -6.08 -3.55
C GLU A 185 -17.36 -5.48 -3.18
N ALA A 186 -16.36 -5.66 -4.04
CA ALA A 186 -15.04 -5.04 -3.86
C ALA A 186 -15.13 -3.50 -3.98
N GLY A 187 -15.99 -2.98 -4.86
CA GLY A 187 -16.29 -1.54 -4.96
C GLY A 187 -16.99 -1.03 -3.70
N THR A 188 -17.99 -1.77 -3.18
CA THR A 188 -18.65 -1.45 -1.90
C THR A 188 -17.63 -1.40 -0.76
N LEU A 189 -16.70 -2.35 -0.68
CA LEU A 189 -15.61 -2.34 0.30
C LEU A 189 -14.70 -1.13 0.14
N TYR A 190 -14.34 -0.79 -1.09
CA TYR A 190 -13.50 0.38 -1.38
C TYR A 190 -14.20 1.68 -0.93
N HIS A 191 -15.48 1.86 -1.26
CA HIS A 191 -16.26 3.02 -0.81
C HIS A 191 -16.41 3.06 0.72
N LEU A 192 -16.54 1.92 1.38
CA LEU A 192 -16.56 1.85 2.84
C LEU A 192 -15.27 2.38 3.46
N ILE A 193 -14.12 2.00 2.91
CA ILE A 193 -12.80 2.48 3.37
C ILE A 193 -12.71 4.01 3.20
N LEU A 194 -13.10 4.53 2.03
CA LEU A 194 -13.10 5.97 1.78
C LEU A 194 -14.08 6.74 2.67
N ALA A 195 -15.25 6.16 2.97
CA ALA A 195 -16.21 6.74 3.91
C ALA A 195 -15.64 6.77 5.34
N TYR A 196 -14.91 5.71 5.73
CA TYR A 196 -14.27 5.61 7.04
C TYR A 196 -13.21 6.71 7.24
N GLU A 197 -12.36 6.93 6.24
CA GLU A 197 -11.35 8.02 6.27
C GLU A 197 -11.97 9.42 6.42
N ARG A 198 -13.15 9.62 5.82
CA ARG A 198 -13.88 10.89 5.88
C ARG A 198 -14.77 11.02 7.10
N ALA A 199 -14.81 9.98 7.96
CA ALA A 199 -15.72 9.89 9.09
C ALA A 199 -17.21 10.12 8.71
N ASP A 200 -17.60 9.66 7.50
CA ASP A 200 -19.00 9.69 7.05
C ASP A 200 -19.77 8.53 7.67
N TRP A 201 -20.22 8.75 8.92
CA TRP A 201 -20.89 7.73 9.71
C TRP A 201 -22.19 7.21 9.09
N THR A 202 -22.84 8.01 8.25
CA THR A 202 -24.07 7.61 7.56
C THR A 202 -23.76 6.59 6.46
N GLU A 203 -22.76 6.89 5.63
CA GLU A 203 -22.35 6.00 4.56
C GLU A 203 -21.61 4.77 5.11
N ILE A 204 -20.78 4.93 6.15
CA ILE A 204 -20.15 3.80 6.87
C ILE A 204 -21.21 2.80 7.33
N LYS A 205 -22.27 3.28 8.00
CA LYS A 205 -23.32 2.37 8.49
C LYS A 205 -23.99 1.63 7.35
N LYS A 206 -24.38 2.33 6.29
CA LYS A 206 -25.03 1.75 5.12
C LYS A 206 -24.17 0.67 4.46
N LEU A 207 -22.91 1.00 4.13
CA LEU A 207 -22.01 0.08 3.44
C LEU A 207 -21.55 -1.08 4.34
N SER A 208 -21.38 -0.85 5.64
CA SER A 208 -21.05 -1.92 6.58
C SER A 208 -22.21 -2.91 6.77
N ASP A 209 -23.47 -2.43 6.80
CA ASP A 209 -24.66 -3.28 6.86
C ASP A 209 -24.77 -4.13 5.56
N GLU A 210 -24.48 -3.54 4.38
CA GLU A 210 -24.46 -4.24 3.09
C GLU A 210 -23.42 -5.37 3.04
N LEU A 211 -22.20 -5.11 3.60
CA LEU A 211 -21.12 -6.09 3.68
C LEU A 211 -21.21 -7.05 4.87
N GLY A 212 -22.20 -6.89 5.74
CA GLY A 212 -22.35 -7.70 6.95
C GLY A 212 -21.27 -7.45 8.00
N LEU A 213 -20.64 -6.26 7.99
CA LEU A 213 -19.60 -5.87 8.94
C LEU A 213 -20.17 -5.08 10.12
N GLN A 214 -19.71 -5.42 11.32
CA GLN A 214 -20.07 -4.67 12.52
C GLN A 214 -19.11 -3.47 12.69
N THR A 215 -19.67 -2.27 12.95
CA THR A 215 -18.90 -1.04 13.08
C THR A 215 -17.87 -1.05 14.21
N ASN A 216 -18.18 -1.71 15.34
CA ASN A 216 -17.24 -1.87 16.45
C ASN A 216 -16.04 -2.77 16.09
N VAL A 217 -16.27 -3.80 15.28
CA VAL A 217 -15.21 -4.68 14.78
C VAL A 217 -14.31 -3.92 13.79
N MET A 218 -14.92 -3.10 12.93
CA MET A 218 -14.16 -2.26 12.00
C MET A 218 -13.27 -1.26 12.74
N ALA A 219 -13.80 -0.62 13.81
CA ALA A 219 -13.01 0.32 14.62
C ALA A 219 -11.79 -0.35 15.27
N GLN A 220 -11.97 -1.56 15.81
CA GLN A 220 -10.86 -2.34 16.36
C GLN A 220 -9.82 -2.65 15.29
N ILE A 221 -10.24 -3.19 14.14
CA ILE A 221 -9.34 -3.52 13.03
C ILE A 221 -8.60 -2.27 12.53
N TYR A 222 -9.29 -1.12 12.45
CA TYR A 222 -8.67 0.12 12.02
C TYR A 222 -7.56 0.56 12.98
N MET A 223 -7.78 0.48 14.30
CA MET A 223 -6.76 0.82 15.29
C MET A 223 -5.56 -0.12 15.25
N GLU A 224 -5.80 -1.42 15.10
CA GLU A 224 -4.73 -2.41 14.89
C GLU A 224 -3.90 -2.08 13.64
N CYS A 225 -4.55 -1.70 12.53
CA CYS A 225 -3.85 -1.26 11.31
C CYS A 225 -3.06 0.04 11.52
N VAL A 226 -3.59 1.01 12.28
CA VAL A 226 -2.87 2.26 12.59
C VAL A 226 -1.58 1.98 13.36
N GLU A 227 -1.62 1.11 14.37
CA GLU A 227 -0.45 0.71 15.14
C GLU A 227 0.59 0.02 14.26
N GLU A 228 0.18 -0.98 13.48
CA GLU A 228 1.05 -1.74 12.59
C GLU A 228 1.67 -0.85 11.49
N VAL A 229 0.88 -0.01 10.83
CA VAL A 229 1.35 0.91 9.79
C VAL A 229 2.33 1.94 10.36
N SER A 230 2.04 2.49 11.55
CA SER A 230 2.92 3.47 12.19
C SER A 230 4.27 2.85 12.53
N GLU A 231 4.29 1.65 13.10
CA GLU A 231 5.53 0.94 13.45
C GLU A 231 6.37 0.63 12.20
N ILE A 232 5.74 0.14 11.13
CA ILE A 232 6.41 -0.14 9.87
C ILE A 232 6.95 1.15 9.26
N TRP A 233 6.14 2.21 9.25
CA TRP A 233 6.52 3.51 8.69
C TRP A 233 7.74 4.10 9.37
N GLU A 234 7.73 4.15 10.71
CA GLU A 234 8.85 4.66 11.49
C GLU A 234 10.14 3.85 11.30
N ASN A 235 10.03 2.53 11.20
CA ASN A 235 11.20 1.65 11.14
C ASN A 235 11.78 1.46 9.73
N ILE A 236 10.97 1.54 8.68
CA ILE A 236 11.37 1.22 7.29
C ILE A 236 11.48 2.48 6.44
N VAL A 237 10.55 3.40 6.54
CA VAL A 237 10.45 4.58 5.65
C VAL A 237 11.12 5.81 6.23
N ALA A 238 10.85 6.17 7.48
CA ALA A 238 11.36 7.41 8.09
C ALA A 238 12.87 7.36 8.40
N LYS A 239 13.46 6.16 8.54
CA LYS A 239 14.91 5.96 8.81
C LYS A 239 15.72 5.60 7.57
N ALA A 240 15.11 5.56 6.40
CA ALA A 240 15.74 5.29 5.11
C ALA A 240 16.02 6.57 4.33
#